data_68f3cb636d8693e8b943653805d3abe4
#
_entry.id   68f3cb636d8693e8b943653805d3abe4
#
_cell.length_a   1.000
_cell.length_b   1.000
_cell.length_c   1.000
_cell.angle_alpha   90.00
_cell.angle_beta   90.00
_cell.angle_gamma   90.00
#
_symmetry.space_group_name_H-M   'P 1'
#
loop_
_entity.id
_entity.type
_entity.pdbx_description
1 polymer ?
#
loop_
_entity_poly.entity_id
_entity_poly.type
_entity_poly.pdbx_seq_one_letter_code
_entity_poly.pdbx_strand_id
1 'polypeptide(L)'
;MAKQFKKTKLATAVSIAAVSLGLSATADAVVVVGGDNGWEVSFDGNINAFYTLTDYDAGFTTLGYTTPGAGGFGSAATIAATPAYDSARVTSGYMPAFFSFNVKSPTVNGLTATGRISFAPVIHNGNSKNQFYRGVNDNSADVRGSLGGGIQGSGLDTREVVVNVEGDFGTFSFGRTLSIFGRQAMLKDQTLFGVGAPNQQSGSITAGRTGRGYTYPNFNARFSYKTPNIGGIQAEFGLYDPSVEQNPFNTNAGQLLNETDTPRFEGELSYTTAFDTGSFQLWMDGMWQDIESSQQGASGDVTVAAVGFGADMKMNGFNVLGYYYTGQGLGRSLQFVGGTRCEANGVNCQEADNDGYYVQGSYSFNGKTKIATSYGQSTEEGFGAINADGLNVQAMAATQDVELNMWTIGVYHDMTSWMKMVAEYSNLENEYKRTTTLSSGKTE
;
A
#
# COMPACT_ATOMS: atom_id res chain seq x y z
N MET A 1 28.57 12.00 -23.58
CA MET A 1 28.66 12.94 -22.43
C MET A 1 27.94 12.29 -21.26
N ALA A 2 28.58 12.24 -20.08
CA ALA A 2 28.03 11.55 -18.95
C ALA A 2 26.77 12.27 -18.44
N LYS A 3 25.64 11.55 -18.37
CA LYS A 3 24.40 12.06 -17.75
C LYS A 3 24.73 12.37 -16.30
N GLN A 4 24.69 13.64 -15.91
CA GLN A 4 24.74 14.01 -14.50
C GLN A 4 23.40 13.70 -13.85
N PHE A 5 23.40 12.68 -13.04
CA PHE A 5 22.28 12.37 -12.15
C PHE A 5 22.30 13.35 -10.99
N LYS A 6 21.25 14.12 -10.80
CA LYS A 6 21.04 14.80 -9.52
C LYS A 6 20.42 13.82 -8.55
N LYS A 7 21.27 13.24 -7.70
CA LYS A 7 20.80 12.45 -6.55
C LYS A 7 20.41 13.44 -5.45
N THR A 8 19.15 13.50 -5.13
CA THR A 8 18.70 14.19 -3.93
C THR A 8 18.63 13.11 -2.84
N LYS A 9 19.57 13.14 -1.92
CA LYS A 9 19.57 12.24 -0.76
C LYS A 9 18.43 12.66 0.15
N LEU A 10 17.64 11.70 0.55
CA LEU A 10 16.47 11.90 1.35
C LEU A 10 16.68 11.38 2.75
N ALA A 11 16.04 12.06 3.64
CA ALA A 11 15.71 11.78 5.03
C ALA A 11 16.25 10.48 5.64
N THR A 12 16.99 10.65 6.69
CA THR A 12 17.28 9.59 7.65
C THR A 12 16.18 9.53 8.68
N ALA A 13 15.37 8.48 8.68
CA ALA A 13 14.35 8.26 9.70
C ALA A 13 14.91 7.37 10.80
N VAL A 14 15.03 7.89 12.01
CA VAL A 14 15.36 7.09 13.20
C VAL A 14 14.10 6.90 14.01
N SER A 15 13.60 5.67 14.06
CA SER A 15 12.45 5.31 14.90
C SER A 15 12.98 4.72 16.20
N ILE A 16 12.80 5.43 17.30
CA ILE A 16 13.18 4.95 18.64
C ILE A 16 11.95 4.30 19.27
N ALA A 17 12.14 3.07 19.64
CA ALA A 17 11.27 2.13 20.37
C ALA A 17 9.89 2.67 20.76
N ALA A 18 8.88 2.10 20.14
CA ALA A 18 7.53 2.17 20.66
C ALA A 18 7.15 0.83 21.32
N VAL A 19 6.42 0.93 22.40
CA VAL A 19 5.76 -0.23 22.98
C VAL A 19 4.50 -0.47 22.16
N SER A 20 4.52 -1.49 21.31
CA SER A 20 3.29 -1.97 20.71
C SER A 20 2.64 -2.96 21.67
N LEU A 21 1.50 -2.58 22.24
CA LEU A 21 0.58 -3.52 22.84
C LEU A 21 -0.13 -4.23 21.65
N GLY A 22 0.61 -5.09 20.99
CA GLY A 22 0.07 -5.91 19.91
C GLY A 22 -0.41 -7.22 20.48
N LEU A 23 -1.67 -7.52 20.32
CA LEU A 23 -2.08 -8.90 20.25
C LEU A 23 -1.32 -9.46 19.05
N SER A 24 -0.37 -10.34 19.30
CA SER A 24 0.50 -10.96 18.28
C SER A 24 -0.34 -11.43 17.09
N ALA A 25 0.26 -11.54 15.90
CA ALA A 25 -0.38 -12.11 14.71
C ALA A 25 -0.86 -13.59 14.90
N THR A 26 -0.62 -14.14 16.08
CA THR A 26 -1.20 -15.39 16.62
C THR A 26 -2.05 -15.10 17.86
N ALA A 27 -2.54 -13.84 18.03
CA ALA A 27 -3.49 -13.59 19.08
C ALA A 27 -4.72 -14.45 18.80
N ASP A 28 -4.86 -15.53 19.55
CA ASP A 28 -6.09 -16.26 19.57
C ASP A 28 -7.19 -15.27 19.90
N ALA A 29 -8.12 -15.10 18.97
CA ALA A 29 -9.25 -14.20 19.17
C ALA A 29 -9.95 -14.62 20.49
N VAL A 30 -10.16 -13.65 21.36
CA VAL A 30 -10.87 -13.93 22.61
C VAL A 30 -12.29 -14.31 22.27
N VAL A 31 -12.68 -15.57 22.48
CA VAL A 31 -14.06 -16.00 22.35
C VAL A 31 -14.88 -15.30 23.42
N VAL A 32 -15.74 -14.39 23.01
CA VAL A 32 -16.57 -13.61 23.94
C VAL A 32 -17.85 -14.33 24.29
N VAL A 33 -18.41 -15.08 23.35
CA VAL A 33 -19.63 -15.87 23.55
C VAL A 33 -19.56 -17.12 22.66
N GLY A 34 -19.64 -18.30 23.28
CA GLY A 34 -20.01 -19.54 22.59
C GLY A 34 -21.47 -19.84 22.93
N GLY A 35 -22.33 -19.93 21.95
CA GLY A 35 -23.72 -20.34 22.16
C GLY A 35 -23.87 -21.87 22.17
N ASP A 36 -24.88 -22.38 22.89
CA ASP A 36 -25.23 -23.81 22.90
C ASP A 36 -25.55 -24.36 21.50
N ASN A 37 -25.80 -23.48 20.54
CA ASN A 37 -26.08 -23.77 19.13
C ASN A 37 -24.82 -23.80 18.24
N GLY A 38 -23.60 -23.68 18.80
CA GLY A 38 -22.34 -23.76 18.09
C GLY A 38 -21.90 -22.49 17.35
N TRP A 39 -22.60 -21.35 17.55
CA TRP A 39 -22.13 -20.05 17.10
C TRP A 39 -21.02 -19.52 18.03
N GLU A 40 -20.00 -18.95 17.46
CA GLU A 40 -18.88 -18.32 18.17
C GLU A 40 -18.79 -16.85 17.79
N VAL A 41 -18.62 -15.97 18.78
CA VAL A 41 -18.28 -14.56 18.59
C VAL A 41 -16.94 -14.31 19.25
N SER A 42 -16.02 -13.73 18.52
CA SER A 42 -14.70 -13.44 19.02
C SER A 42 -14.25 -12.02 18.68
N PHE A 43 -13.27 -11.54 19.40
CA PHE A 43 -12.68 -10.23 19.24
C PHE A 43 -11.17 -10.36 19.09
N ASP A 44 -10.59 -9.63 18.13
CA ASP A 44 -9.14 -9.48 18.00
C ASP A 44 -8.78 -8.01 17.69
N GLY A 45 -7.51 -7.68 17.85
CA GLY A 45 -7.05 -6.36 17.55
C GLY A 45 -5.57 -6.12 17.85
N ASN A 46 -5.10 -4.94 17.50
CA ASN A 46 -3.75 -4.46 17.73
C ASN A 46 -3.79 -2.99 18.13
N ILE A 47 -3.02 -2.61 19.13
CA ILE A 47 -2.79 -1.20 19.49
C ILE A 47 -1.29 -0.97 19.48
N ASN A 48 -0.86 0.02 18.73
CA ASN A 48 0.56 0.38 18.66
C ASN A 48 0.76 1.89 18.64
N ALA A 49 1.92 2.32 19.11
CA ALA A 49 2.38 3.69 19.07
C ALA A 49 3.89 3.72 18.85
N PHE A 50 4.34 4.58 17.98
CA PHE A 50 5.75 4.76 17.63
C PHE A 50 6.14 6.23 17.84
N TYR A 51 7.27 6.43 18.47
CA TYR A 51 7.96 7.71 18.42
C TYR A 51 8.91 7.69 17.24
N THR A 52 8.74 8.61 16.32
CA THR A 52 9.54 8.72 15.10
C THR A 52 10.30 10.02 15.08
N LEU A 53 11.57 9.95 14.70
CA LEU A 53 12.42 11.09 14.38
C LEU A 53 12.79 10.99 12.91
N THR A 54 12.58 12.04 12.15
CA THR A 54 12.88 12.07 10.72
C THR A 54 13.65 13.33 10.41
N ASP A 55 14.78 13.16 9.75
CA ASP A 55 15.58 14.23 9.19
C ASP A 55 15.33 14.29 7.68
N TYR A 56 14.92 15.45 7.19
CA TYR A 56 14.59 15.69 5.78
C TYR A 56 15.61 16.60 5.14
N ASP A 57 16.28 16.09 4.12
CA ASP A 57 17.17 16.91 3.31
C ASP A 57 16.43 18.01 2.53
N ALA A 58 17.12 19.09 2.22
CA ALA A 58 16.59 20.18 1.42
C ALA A 58 16.21 19.69 0.00
N GLY A 59 15.10 20.21 -0.52
CA GLY A 59 14.60 19.85 -1.85
C GLY A 59 13.62 18.67 -1.86
N PHE A 60 13.40 18.03 -0.73
CA PHE A 60 12.48 16.89 -0.62
C PHE A 60 11.03 17.24 -1.00
N THR A 61 10.58 18.42 -0.68
CA THR A 61 9.20 18.86 -0.92
C THR A 61 8.96 19.33 -2.36
N THR A 62 10.00 19.37 -3.18
CA THR A 62 10.00 20.06 -4.45
C THR A 62 9.25 19.33 -5.56
N LEU A 63 8.92 18.09 -5.40
CA LEU A 63 8.36 17.26 -6.48
C LEU A 63 7.00 16.67 -6.15
N GLY A 64 6.20 17.39 -5.40
CA GLY A 64 4.78 17.04 -5.26
C GLY A 64 4.44 15.71 -4.58
N TYR A 65 5.46 14.96 -4.18
CA TYR A 65 5.30 13.66 -3.51
C TYR A 65 5.43 13.71 -2.01
N THR A 66 5.53 14.90 -1.54
CA THR A 66 5.89 15.13 -0.16
C THR A 66 4.83 14.79 0.80
N THR A 67 3.64 14.63 0.32
CA THR A 67 2.59 14.52 1.31
C THR A 67 1.43 13.77 0.75
N PRO A 68 1.26 12.54 1.21
CA PRO A 68 -0.08 12.03 1.29
C PRO A 68 -0.83 12.94 2.24
N GLY A 69 -1.27 14.08 1.80
CA GLY A 69 -1.97 14.92 2.73
C GLY A 69 -2.14 16.38 2.42
N ALA A 70 -1.33 16.96 1.57
CA ALA A 70 -1.58 18.34 1.12
C ALA A 70 -2.23 18.37 -0.26
N GLY A 71 -3.19 17.52 -0.50
CA GLY A 71 -3.88 17.49 -1.77
C GLY A 71 -3.56 16.24 -2.60
N GLY A 72 -3.34 15.12 -1.97
CA GLY A 72 -3.08 13.88 -2.70
C GLY A 72 -1.62 13.78 -3.17
N PHE A 73 -1.26 12.60 -3.58
CA PHE A 73 0.00 12.32 -4.26
C PHE A 73 0.08 13.15 -5.54
N GLY A 74 0.80 14.26 -5.51
CA GLY A 74 1.23 14.89 -6.71
C GLY A 74 0.49 16.12 -7.21
N SER A 75 0.31 17.13 -6.39
CA SER A 75 0.20 18.46 -6.95
C SER A 75 1.58 18.85 -7.51
N ALA A 76 1.65 19.16 -8.81
CA ALA A 76 2.81 19.78 -9.44
C ALA A 76 2.95 21.24 -8.95
N ALA A 77 3.03 21.41 -7.64
CA ALA A 77 3.27 22.71 -7.07
C ALA A 77 4.73 23.08 -7.34
N THR A 78 4.90 24.26 -7.84
CA THR A 78 6.11 25.06 -7.96
C THR A 78 7.32 24.47 -7.26
N ILE A 79 8.37 24.21 -8.01
CA ILE A 79 9.69 23.83 -7.51
C ILE A 79 10.22 24.96 -6.61
N ALA A 80 9.75 25.05 -5.40
CA ALA A 80 10.34 25.88 -4.37
C ALA A 80 11.34 25.03 -3.60
N ALA A 81 12.57 25.46 -3.50
CA ALA A 81 13.56 24.83 -2.65
C ALA A 81 13.05 24.88 -1.21
N THR A 82 12.62 23.73 -0.67
CA THR A 82 12.30 23.64 0.74
C THR A 82 13.60 23.44 1.52
N PRO A 83 13.80 24.18 2.61
CA PRO A 83 14.94 23.93 3.49
C PRO A 83 14.83 22.54 4.11
N ALA A 84 15.96 21.98 4.51
CA ALA A 84 16.02 20.80 5.35
C ALA A 84 15.27 21.06 6.66
N TYR A 85 14.61 20.05 7.21
CA TYR A 85 13.93 20.16 8.50
C TYR A 85 13.81 18.81 9.20
N ASP A 86 13.70 18.84 10.51
CA ASP A 86 13.47 17.68 11.36
C ASP A 86 12.01 17.55 11.75
N SER A 87 11.55 16.34 11.94
CA SER A 87 10.21 16.06 12.42
C SER A 87 10.22 14.99 13.50
N ALA A 88 9.57 15.28 14.61
CA ALA A 88 9.32 14.34 15.70
C ALA A 88 7.83 14.08 15.84
N ARG A 89 7.40 12.81 15.89
CA ARG A 89 5.99 12.45 15.98
C ARG A 89 5.73 11.24 16.87
N VAL A 90 4.53 11.19 17.42
CA VAL A 90 3.92 9.97 17.96
C VAL A 90 2.81 9.56 17.01
N THR A 91 2.90 8.36 16.45
CA THR A 91 1.99 7.88 15.41
C THR A 91 1.80 6.36 15.50
N SER A 92 0.75 5.84 14.90
CA SER A 92 0.68 4.40 14.64
C SER A 92 1.74 3.99 13.61
N GLY A 93 2.18 2.74 13.69
CA GLY A 93 3.07 2.13 12.69
C GLY A 93 2.36 1.87 11.36
N TYR A 94 3.03 1.14 10.47
CA TYR A 94 2.48 0.77 9.17
C TYR A 94 1.23 -0.11 9.29
N MET A 95 1.26 -1.17 10.11
CA MET A 95 0.03 -1.79 10.57
C MET A 95 -0.64 -0.82 11.55
N PRO A 96 -1.83 -0.31 11.28
CA PRO A 96 -2.50 0.60 12.20
C PRO A 96 -2.91 -0.10 13.50
N ALA A 97 -3.29 0.69 14.49
CA ALA A 97 -4.17 0.15 15.50
C ALA A 97 -5.47 -0.31 14.82
N PHE A 98 -5.97 -1.46 15.21
CA PHE A 98 -7.26 -1.96 14.71
C PHE A 98 -7.94 -2.82 15.77
N PHE A 99 -9.24 -2.98 15.64
CA PHE A 99 -10.04 -3.96 16.37
C PHE A 99 -11.07 -4.59 15.44
N SER A 100 -11.36 -5.85 15.67
CA SER A 100 -12.23 -6.64 14.81
C SER A 100 -13.20 -7.48 15.61
N PHE A 101 -14.42 -7.58 15.10
CA PHE A 101 -15.43 -8.51 15.56
C PHE A 101 -15.53 -9.65 14.54
N ASN A 102 -15.49 -10.86 15.03
CA ASN A 102 -15.61 -12.07 14.23
C ASN A 102 -16.80 -12.89 14.70
N VAL A 103 -17.51 -13.46 13.75
CA VAL A 103 -18.61 -14.40 13.98
C VAL A 103 -18.33 -15.66 13.19
N LYS A 104 -18.47 -16.83 13.83
CA LYS A 104 -18.33 -18.13 13.16
C LYS A 104 -19.58 -18.96 13.39
N SER A 105 -20.12 -19.53 12.32
CA SER A 105 -21.25 -20.42 12.38
C SER A 105 -20.85 -21.83 12.82
N PRO A 106 -21.77 -22.64 13.33
CA PRO A 106 -21.57 -24.09 13.39
C PRO A 106 -21.36 -24.64 11.97
N THR A 107 -20.67 -25.75 11.87
CA THR A 107 -20.54 -26.48 10.60
C THR A 107 -21.84 -27.23 10.31
N VAL A 108 -22.48 -26.91 9.19
CA VAL A 108 -23.71 -27.56 8.73
C VAL A 108 -23.49 -28.10 7.32
N ASN A 109 -23.71 -29.39 7.14
CA ASN A 109 -23.47 -30.08 5.86
C ASN A 109 -22.05 -29.87 5.28
N GLY A 110 -21.05 -29.81 6.14
CA GLY A 110 -19.66 -29.57 5.73
C GLY A 110 -19.32 -28.11 5.43
N LEU A 111 -20.27 -27.16 5.63
CA LEU A 111 -20.06 -25.73 5.42
C LEU A 111 -19.93 -24.99 6.73
N THR A 112 -18.95 -24.10 6.79
CA THR A 112 -18.77 -23.14 7.90
C THR A 112 -18.72 -21.73 7.32
N ALA A 113 -19.48 -20.81 7.91
CA ALA A 113 -19.43 -19.40 7.57
C ALA A 113 -18.69 -18.60 8.64
N THR A 114 -17.83 -17.67 8.23
CA THR A 114 -17.19 -16.72 9.12
C THR A 114 -17.47 -15.30 8.63
N GLY A 115 -17.80 -14.40 9.55
CA GLY A 115 -17.97 -12.96 9.28
C GLY A 115 -16.94 -12.15 10.05
N ARG A 116 -16.39 -11.09 9.42
CA ARG A 116 -15.44 -10.19 10.07
C ARG A 116 -15.78 -8.73 9.75
N ILE A 117 -15.79 -7.90 10.79
CA ILE A 117 -15.84 -6.43 10.66
C ILE A 117 -14.63 -5.87 11.40
N SER A 118 -13.81 -5.06 10.73
CA SER A 118 -12.58 -4.50 11.26
C SER A 118 -12.54 -2.98 11.09
N PHE A 119 -12.14 -2.29 12.17
CA PHE A 119 -12.01 -0.84 12.26
C PHE A 119 -10.58 -0.47 12.66
N ALA A 120 -10.05 0.57 12.05
CA ALA A 120 -8.71 1.08 12.33
C ALA A 120 -8.77 2.53 12.86
N PRO A 121 -8.73 2.72 14.18
CA PRO A 121 -8.65 4.04 14.79
C PRO A 121 -7.25 4.63 14.65
N VAL A 122 -7.16 5.95 14.77
CA VAL A 122 -5.89 6.70 14.73
C VAL A 122 -5.55 7.29 16.08
N ILE A 123 -4.26 7.45 16.38
CA ILE A 123 -3.78 7.88 17.68
C ILE A 123 -3.10 9.28 17.70
N HIS A 124 -2.80 9.86 16.53
CA HIS A 124 -2.04 11.11 16.49
C HIS A 124 -2.93 12.36 16.67
N ASN A 125 -2.28 13.47 17.10
CA ASN A 125 -2.93 14.75 17.32
C ASN A 125 -3.03 15.56 16.02
N GLY A 126 -3.67 15.22 15.07
CA GLY A 126 -3.83 16.02 13.85
C GLY A 126 -5.25 15.94 13.36
N ASN A 127 -5.56 16.68 12.32
CA ASN A 127 -6.77 16.42 11.60
C ASN A 127 -6.69 15.01 11.05
N SER A 128 -7.19 14.08 11.81
CA SER A 128 -7.12 12.64 11.58
C SER A 128 -7.97 12.29 10.39
N LYS A 129 -7.39 12.44 9.21
CA LYS A 129 -8.00 11.98 7.98
C LYS A 129 -7.35 10.67 7.58
N ASN A 130 -8.11 9.82 6.97
CA ASN A 130 -7.61 8.59 6.41
C ASN A 130 -6.35 8.90 5.58
N GLN A 131 -5.24 8.30 5.95
CA GLN A 131 -3.93 8.63 5.42
C GLN A 131 -3.75 8.36 3.93
N PHE A 132 -4.51 7.41 3.38
CA PHE A 132 -4.43 7.04 1.99
C PHE A 132 -5.51 7.70 1.12
N TYR A 133 -6.58 8.17 1.74
CA TYR A 133 -7.73 8.77 1.07
C TYR A 133 -8.02 10.17 1.56
N ARG A 134 -7.02 11.01 1.50
CA ARG A 134 -7.27 12.41 1.69
C ARG A 134 -7.78 13.01 0.37
N GLY A 135 -9.07 12.94 0.21
CA GLY A 135 -9.73 13.84 -0.71
C GLY A 135 -9.67 15.25 -0.16
N VAL A 136 -9.05 16.11 -0.93
CA VAL A 136 -9.25 17.56 -1.00
C VAL A 136 -9.36 18.35 0.30
N ASN A 137 -8.53 19.36 0.41
CA ASN A 137 -8.56 20.56 1.27
C ASN A 137 -9.46 20.54 2.50
N ASP A 138 -8.83 20.71 3.63
CA ASP A 138 -9.44 20.81 4.96
C ASP A 138 -10.54 21.85 5.13
N ASN A 139 -10.71 22.74 4.18
CA ASN A 139 -11.70 23.80 4.22
C ASN A 139 -12.95 23.51 3.40
N SER A 140 -13.02 22.40 2.69
CA SER A 140 -14.26 22.05 1.99
C SER A 140 -15.19 21.27 2.90
N ALA A 141 -16.39 21.75 3.04
CA ALA A 141 -17.52 21.05 3.67
C ALA A 141 -17.83 19.68 3.02
N ASP A 142 -17.04 19.31 2.02
CA ASP A 142 -17.30 18.22 1.08
C ASP A 142 -16.47 16.95 1.32
N VAL A 143 -15.73 16.89 2.40
CA VAL A 143 -15.02 15.68 2.83
C VAL A 143 -15.97 14.55 3.24
N ARG A 144 -17.26 14.77 3.08
CA ARG A 144 -18.32 13.80 3.39
C ARG A 144 -18.42 12.63 2.43
N GLY A 145 -17.79 12.71 1.27
CA GLY A 145 -17.82 11.64 0.27
C GLY A 145 -16.71 10.63 0.38
N SER A 146 -15.64 10.95 1.08
CA SER A 146 -14.49 10.06 1.21
C SER A 146 -14.64 9.21 2.46
N LEU A 147 -15.30 8.09 2.32
CA LEU A 147 -15.26 6.89 3.17
C LEU A 147 -14.95 7.13 4.67
N GLY A 148 -15.91 7.60 5.35
CA GLY A 148 -15.85 7.82 6.77
C GLY A 148 -15.94 9.29 7.08
N GLY A 149 -17.15 9.85 6.96
CA GLY A 149 -17.53 11.11 7.54
C GLY A 149 -17.11 11.13 9.00
N GLY A 150 -15.83 11.49 9.21
CA GLY A 150 -15.18 11.34 10.47
C GLY A 150 -15.82 12.24 11.50
N ILE A 151 -16.09 11.71 12.64
CA ILE A 151 -16.13 12.47 13.87
C ILE A 151 -14.82 13.27 13.91
N GLN A 152 -14.91 14.58 13.93
CA GLN A 152 -13.74 15.46 14.02
C GLN A 152 -12.85 14.99 15.17
N GLY A 153 -11.60 14.65 14.85
CA GLY A 153 -10.59 14.33 15.84
C GLY A 153 -10.14 12.86 15.89
N SER A 154 -10.91 11.90 15.42
CA SER A 154 -10.51 10.49 15.40
C SER A 154 -11.15 9.79 14.20
N GLY A 155 -10.43 9.65 13.11
CA GLY A 155 -10.89 8.86 11.97
C GLY A 155 -11.02 7.39 12.35
N LEU A 156 -12.18 6.81 12.12
CA LEU A 156 -12.39 5.36 12.20
C LEU A 156 -12.51 4.82 10.78
N ASP A 157 -11.46 4.16 10.32
CA ASP A 157 -11.44 3.55 8.99
C ASP A 157 -12.03 2.14 9.06
N THR A 158 -13.07 1.88 8.27
CA THR A 158 -13.66 0.54 8.14
C THR A 158 -12.90 -0.23 7.07
N ARG A 159 -12.02 -1.14 7.48
CA ARG A 159 -11.14 -1.86 6.55
C ARG A 159 -11.75 -3.14 6.03
N GLU A 160 -12.36 -3.93 6.89
CA GLU A 160 -12.94 -5.20 6.49
C GLU A 160 -14.41 -5.27 6.87
N VAL A 161 -15.22 -5.74 5.93
CA VAL A 161 -16.60 -6.17 6.10
C VAL A 161 -16.75 -7.37 5.17
N VAL A 162 -16.46 -8.56 5.65
CA VAL A 162 -16.33 -9.75 4.82
C VAL A 162 -17.01 -10.97 5.46
N VAL A 163 -17.59 -11.80 4.60
CA VAL A 163 -18.10 -13.13 4.95
C VAL A 163 -17.34 -14.15 4.11
N ASN A 164 -16.86 -15.21 4.75
CA ASN A 164 -16.27 -16.36 4.09
C ASN A 164 -17.16 -17.58 4.31
N VAL A 165 -17.32 -18.39 3.28
CA VAL A 165 -17.98 -19.69 3.33
C VAL A 165 -16.96 -20.75 2.94
N GLU A 166 -16.66 -21.64 3.88
CA GLU A 166 -15.61 -22.64 3.77
C GLU A 166 -16.22 -24.06 3.71
N GLY A 167 -15.63 -24.92 2.89
CA GLY A 167 -15.97 -26.32 2.75
C GLY A 167 -14.84 -27.10 2.08
N ASP A 168 -15.08 -28.38 1.79
CA ASP A 168 -14.09 -29.24 1.10
C ASP A 168 -13.72 -28.71 -0.30
N PHE A 169 -14.56 -27.89 -0.89
CA PHE A 169 -14.31 -27.22 -2.17
C PHE A 169 -13.34 -26.01 -2.05
N GLY A 170 -13.02 -25.54 -0.86
CA GLY A 170 -12.22 -24.32 -0.62
C GLY A 170 -13.04 -23.24 0.08
N THR A 171 -12.76 -21.95 -0.26
CA THR A 171 -13.38 -20.79 0.40
C THR A 171 -13.93 -19.82 -0.62
N PHE A 172 -15.19 -19.46 -0.48
CA PHE A 172 -15.77 -18.26 -1.12
C PHE A 172 -15.76 -17.10 -0.14
N SER A 173 -15.33 -15.92 -0.59
CA SER A 173 -15.30 -14.68 0.19
C SER A 173 -16.13 -13.61 -0.48
N PHE A 174 -16.93 -12.88 0.31
CA PHE A 174 -17.85 -11.85 -0.17
C PHE A 174 -17.72 -10.61 0.71
N GLY A 175 -17.51 -9.45 0.12
CA GLY A 175 -17.44 -8.19 0.83
C GLY A 175 -16.11 -7.47 0.67
N ARG A 176 -15.81 -6.54 1.58
CA ARG A 176 -14.62 -5.70 1.57
C ARG A 176 -13.51 -6.33 2.39
N THR A 177 -12.36 -6.57 1.79
CA THR A 177 -11.15 -7.05 2.47
C THR A 177 -9.91 -6.71 1.64
N LEU A 178 -8.71 -7.03 2.18
CA LEU A 178 -7.43 -6.76 1.52
C LEU A 178 -7.33 -7.44 0.15
N SER A 179 -7.01 -6.68 -0.89
CA SER A 179 -6.87 -7.15 -2.27
C SER A 179 -5.81 -8.23 -2.42
N ILE A 180 -5.89 -9.01 -3.49
CA ILE A 180 -5.02 -10.16 -3.73
C ILE A 180 -3.65 -9.71 -4.24
N PHE A 181 -3.61 -8.82 -5.26
CA PHE A 181 -2.37 -8.36 -5.87
C PHE A 181 -1.51 -7.56 -4.87
N GLY A 182 -0.27 -7.97 -4.68
CA GLY A 182 0.69 -7.35 -3.75
C GLY A 182 0.48 -7.70 -2.27
N ARG A 183 -0.58 -8.44 -1.92
CA ARG A 183 -0.93 -8.79 -0.54
C ARG A 183 0.19 -9.55 0.17
N GLN A 184 0.75 -10.58 -0.46
CA GLN A 184 1.82 -11.38 0.13
C GLN A 184 3.07 -10.54 0.37
N ALA A 185 3.43 -9.65 -0.55
CA ALA A 185 4.55 -8.75 -0.41
C ALA A 185 4.38 -7.84 0.81
N MET A 186 3.22 -7.21 0.95
CA MET A 186 2.92 -6.32 2.08
C MET A 186 2.89 -7.06 3.42
N LEU A 187 2.21 -8.21 3.50
CA LEU A 187 2.05 -8.96 4.75
C LEU A 187 3.33 -9.62 5.25
N LYS A 188 4.32 -9.80 4.38
CA LYS A 188 5.63 -10.38 4.72
C LYS A 188 6.73 -9.34 4.92
N ASP A 189 6.47 -8.07 4.62
CA ASP A 189 7.41 -6.98 4.85
C ASP A 189 7.74 -6.83 6.35
N GLN A 190 9.02 -6.70 6.68
CA GLN A 190 9.44 -6.49 8.07
C GLN A 190 8.84 -5.23 8.69
N THR A 191 8.62 -4.19 7.88
CA THR A 191 8.08 -2.89 8.33
C THR A 191 6.59 -2.96 8.65
N LEU A 192 5.91 -4.08 8.37
CA LEU A 192 4.50 -4.25 8.71
C LEU A 192 4.23 -4.02 10.21
N PHE A 193 5.11 -4.54 11.07
CA PHE A 193 5.02 -4.35 12.53
C PHE A 193 5.90 -3.20 13.03
N GLY A 194 6.36 -2.35 12.15
CA GLY A 194 7.22 -1.21 12.43
C GLY A 194 6.71 0.07 11.78
N VAL A 195 7.62 0.82 11.24
CA VAL A 195 7.39 2.18 10.71
C VAL A 195 7.71 2.27 9.23
N GLY A 196 8.93 1.85 8.83
CA GLY A 196 9.44 2.07 7.48
C GLY A 196 9.51 3.54 7.11
N ALA A 197 8.88 3.91 6.00
CA ALA A 197 8.78 5.29 5.55
C ALA A 197 7.81 6.08 6.45
N PRO A 198 8.22 7.25 6.96
CA PRO A 198 7.34 8.12 7.73
C PRO A 198 6.27 8.71 6.81
N ASN A 199 5.11 9.00 7.37
CA ASN A 199 4.08 9.76 6.71
C ASN A 199 4.06 11.17 7.29
N GLN A 200 4.35 12.17 6.47
CA GLN A 200 4.68 13.50 6.96
C GLN A 200 3.52 14.37 7.43
N GLN A 201 2.40 14.35 6.78
CA GLN A 201 1.50 15.49 6.93
C GLN A 201 0.19 15.25 7.66
N SER A 202 -0.34 14.08 7.65
CA SER A 202 -1.66 13.87 8.24
C SER A 202 -2.03 12.42 8.32
N GLY A 203 -1.07 11.59 8.00
CA GLY A 203 -1.29 10.18 8.06
C GLY A 203 -1.42 9.71 9.49
N SER A 204 -2.44 8.98 9.70
CA SER A 204 -2.70 8.29 10.94
C SER A 204 -1.72 7.16 11.20
N ILE A 205 -1.00 6.72 10.16
CA ILE A 205 -0.03 5.63 10.19
C ILE A 205 1.18 5.98 9.33
N THR A 206 2.22 5.20 9.42
CA THR A 206 3.39 5.30 8.54
C THR A 206 3.15 4.54 7.23
N ALA A 207 4.02 4.67 6.27
CA ALA A 207 3.84 4.09 4.94
C ALA A 207 4.56 2.73 4.75
N GLY A 208 5.31 2.26 5.74
CA GLY A 208 6.08 1.02 5.58
C GLY A 208 7.02 1.10 4.38
N ARG A 209 6.95 0.10 3.52
CA ARG A 209 7.68 0.02 2.26
C ARG A 209 6.82 0.36 1.04
N THR A 210 5.59 0.81 1.23
CA THR A 210 4.68 1.17 0.14
C THR A 210 5.33 2.13 -0.84
N GLY A 211 5.31 1.82 -2.14
CA GLY A 211 5.98 2.57 -3.20
C GLY A 211 7.51 2.43 -3.23
N ARG A 212 8.07 1.45 -2.49
CA ARG A 212 9.50 1.16 -2.43
C ARG A 212 9.77 -0.34 -2.43
N GLY A 213 9.15 -1.04 -3.38
CA GLY A 213 9.26 -2.48 -3.56
C GLY A 213 7.94 -3.20 -3.79
N TYR A 214 6.82 -2.57 -3.47
CA TYR A 214 5.46 -2.99 -3.83
C TYR A 214 4.50 -1.80 -3.76
N THR A 215 3.34 -1.92 -4.42
CA THR A 215 2.23 -0.97 -4.27
C THR A 215 1.27 -1.44 -3.19
N TYR A 216 0.58 -0.52 -2.52
CA TYR A 216 -0.37 -0.85 -1.47
C TYR A 216 -1.62 -1.54 -2.04
N PRO A 217 -1.92 -2.78 -1.64
CA PRO A 217 -3.02 -3.56 -2.21
C PRO A 217 -4.42 -3.07 -1.84
N ASN A 218 -4.55 -2.17 -0.87
CA ASN A 218 -5.81 -1.61 -0.40
C ASN A 218 -6.88 -2.65 0.01
N PHE A 219 -7.96 -2.15 0.63
CA PHE A 219 -9.14 -2.94 0.99
C PHE A 219 -10.26 -2.61 0.01
N ASN A 220 -10.73 -3.62 -0.73
CA ASN A 220 -11.69 -3.44 -1.80
C ASN A 220 -12.86 -4.42 -1.69
N ALA A 221 -14.03 -4.00 -2.17
CA ALA A 221 -15.19 -4.88 -2.30
C ALA A 221 -14.92 -5.92 -3.38
N ARG A 222 -15.20 -7.17 -3.07
CA ARG A 222 -14.95 -8.29 -3.99
C ARG A 222 -15.82 -9.52 -3.71
N PHE A 223 -15.91 -10.35 -4.74
CA PHE A 223 -16.18 -11.77 -4.66
C PHE A 223 -14.89 -12.52 -4.96
N SER A 224 -14.48 -13.47 -4.13
CA SER A 224 -13.32 -14.29 -4.46
C SER A 224 -13.53 -15.75 -4.12
N TYR A 225 -12.80 -16.60 -4.82
CA TYR A 225 -12.75 -18.03 -4.55
C TYR A 225 -11.29 -18.45 -4.37
N LYS A 226 -11.03 -19.15 -3.28
CA LYS A 226 -9.75 -19.73 -2.93
C LYS A 226 -9.86 -21.26 -2.91
N THR A 227 -9.03 -21.93 -3.69
CA THR A 227 -9.03 -23.40 -3.78
C THR A 227 -8.62 -24.05 -2.46
N PRO A 228 -8.96 -25.32 -2.24
CA PRO A 228 -8.27 -26.13 -1.23
C PRO A 228 -6.76 -26.15 -1.50
N ASN A 229 -5.97 -26.41 -0.46
CA ASN A 229 -4.55 -26.68 -0.64
C ASN A 229 -4.37 -28.12 -1.15
N ILE A 230 -3.81 -28.28 -2.33
CA ILE A 230 -3.59 -29.59 -2.95
C ILE A 230 -2.09 -29.80 -3.12
N GLY A 231 -1.49 -30.55 -2.20
CA GLY A 231 -0.06 -30.84 -2.25
C GLY A 231 0.85 -29.61 -2.13
N GLY A 232 0.41 -28.58 -1.42
CA GLY A 232 1.11 -27.32 -1.27
C GLY A 232 0.67 -26.24 -2.27
N ILE A 233 -0.05 -26.59 -3.32
CA ILE A 233 -0.54 -25.65 -4.33
C ILE A 233 -1.90 -25.08 -3.90
N GLN A 234 -2.05 -23.77 -3.98
CA GLN A 234 -3.29 -23.06 -3.73
C GLN A 234 -3.44 -21.88 -4.71
N ALA A 235 -4.67 -21.66 -5.19
CA ALA A 235 -4.99 -20.51 -6.02
C ALA A 235 -6.14 -19.69 -5.42
N GLU A 236 -6.13 -18.40 -5.66
CA GLU A 236 -7.24 -17.50 -5.31
C GLU A 236 -7.54 -16.59 -6.52
N PHE A 237 -8.81 -16.40 -6.84
CA PHE A 237 -9.29 -15.50 -7.91
C PHE A 237 -10.35 -14.59 -7.33
N GLY A 238 -10.28 -13.30 -7.67
CA GLY A 238 -11.20 -12.28 -7.21
C GLY A 238 -11.78 -11.47 -8.36
N LEU A 239 -13.07 -11.19 -8.25
CA LEU A 239 -13.84 -10.24 -9.03
C LEU A 239 -14.13 -9.04 -8.13
N TYR A 240 -13.68 -7.86 -8.51
CA TYR A 240 -13.72 -6.67 -7.67
C TYR A 240 -14.65 -5.61 -8.23
N ASP A 241 -15.20 -4.83 -7.33
CA ASP A 241 -15.71 -3.51 -7.66
C ASP A 241 -14.59 -2.70 -8.33
N PRO A 242 -14.81 -2.22 -9.57
CA PRO A 242 -13.73 -1.55 -10.30
C PRO A 242 -13.32 -0.24 -9.63
N SER A 243 -12.06 0.09 -9.76
CA SER A 243 -11.50 1.34 -9.26
C SER A 243 -11.39 2.35 -10.39
N VAL A 244 -11.74 3.60 -10.11
CA VAL A 244 -11.45 4.71 -11.02
C VAL A 244 -10.04 5.22 -10.79
N GLU A 245 -9.41 5.72 -11.84
CA GLU A 245 -8.10 6.33 -11.71
C GLU A 245 -8.19 7.67 -10.96
N GLN A 246 -7.43 7.77 -9.91
CA GLN A 246 -7.28 9.02 -9.17
C GLN A 246 -6.03 9.73 -9.67
N ASN A 247 -6.20 10.65 -10.63
CA ASN A 247 -5.10 11.47 -11.08
C ASN A 247 -4.92 12.69 -10.15
N PRO A 248 -3.89 12.70 -9.32
CA PRO A 248 -3.65 13.79 -8.38
C PRO A 248 -3.14 15.07 -9.04
N PHE A 249 -2.77 15.03 -10.31
CA PHE A 249 -2.20 16.17 -11.04
C PHE A 249 -3.25 17.00 -11.77
N ASN A 250 -4.42 16.46 -11.99
CA ASN A 250 -5.51 17.15 -12.65
C ASN A 250 -6.79 16.97 -11.84
N THR A 251 -7.28 18.04 -11.24
CA THR A 251 -8.55 18.04 -10.52
C THR A 251 -9.74 17.68 -11.39
N ASN A 252 -9.57 17.77 -12.71
CA ASN A 252 -10.59 17.40 -13.69
C ASN A 252 -10.35 15.98 -14.27
N ALA A 253 -9.15 15.43 -14.20
CA ALA A 253 -8.83 14.14 -14.82
C ALA A 253 -9.36 12.92 -14.03
N GLY A 254 -9.52 13.02 -12.72
CA GLY A 254 -10.26 12.00 -11.96
C GLY A 254 -11.75 11.94 -12.32
N GLN A 255 -12.23 12.88 -13.14
CA GLN A 255 -13.56 12.87 -13.74
C GLN A 255 -13.56 12.35 -15.18
N LEU A 256 -12.38 12.10 -15.76
CA LEU A 256 -12.24 11.73 -17.17
C LEU A 256 -12.11 10.23 -17.38
N LEU A 257 -11.48 9.53 -16.43
CA LEU A 257 -11.34 8.07 -16.42
C LEU A 257 -12.20 7.49 -15.30
N ASN A 258 -13.49 7.51 -15.48
CA ASN A 258 -14.46 7.11 -14.46
C ASN A 258 -15.49 6.12 -14.96
N GLU A 259 -15.46 5.73 -16.21
CA GLU A 259 -16.35 4.71 -16.75
C GLU A 259 -15.68 3.35 -16.59
N THR A 260 -16.34 2.46 -15.85
CA THR A 260 -15.85 1.14 -15.49
C THR A 260 -16.99 0.14 -15.68
N ASP A 261 -17.22 -0.27 -16.91
CA ASP A 261 -18.22 -1.28 -17.26
C ASP A 261 -17.69 -2.71 -17.05
N THR A 262 -16.38 -2.84 -16.93
CA THR A 262 -15.69 -4.10 -16.70
C THR A 262 -15.19 -4.19 -15.25
N PRO A 263 -15.46 -5.30 -14.53
CA PRO A 263 -14.94 -5.48 -13.19
C PRO A 263 -13.42 -5.65 -13.20
N ARG A 264 -12.77 -5.32 -12.07
CA ARG A 264 -11.37 -5.63 -11.87
C ARG A 264 -11.19 -7.11 -11.53
N PHE A 265 -10.18 -7.74 -12.11
CA PHE A 265 -9.79 -9.12 -11.84
C PHE A 265 -8.44 -9.15 -11.13
N GLU A 266 -8.33 -9.97 -10.08
CA GLU A 266 -7.06 -10.28 -9.44
C GLU A 266 -6.94 -11.77 -9.20
N GLY A 267 -5.70 -12.27 -9.15
CA GLY A 267 -5.44 -13.67 -8.87
C GLY A 267 -4.10 -13.89 -8.21
N GLU A 268 -3.98 -14.99 -7.49
CA GLU A 268 -2.75 -15.48 -6.88
C GLU A 268 -2.66 -16.98 -7.07
N LEU A 269 -1.49 -17.47 -7.43
CA LEU A 269 -1.11 -18.87 -7.38
C LEU A 269 0.08 -19.02 -6.44
N SER A 270 -0.02 -19.90 -5.47
CA SER A 270 1.05 -20.14 -4.51
C SER A 270 1.38 -21.62 -4.35
N TYR A 271 2.65 -21.90 -4.07
CA TYR A 271 3.15 -23.19 -3.65
C TYR A 271 3.88 -23.07 -2.34
N THR A 272 3.49 -23.86 -1.37
CA THR A 272 4.11 -23.88 -0.03
C THR A 272 4.51 -25.31 0.32
N THR A 273 5.73 -25.51 0.76
CA THR A 273 6.20 -26.79 1.30
C THR A 273 6.92 -26.57 2.63
N ALA A 274 6.79 -27.53 3.51
CA ALA A 274 7.49 -27.57 4.80
C ALA A 274 8.48 -28.73 4.83
N PHE A 275 9.58 -28.54 5.54
CA PHE A 275 10.60 -29.55 5.80
C PHE A 275 11.05 -29.43 7.26
N ASP A 276 11.82 -30.39 7.78
CA ASP A 276 12.13 -30.50 9.22
C ASP A 276 12.68 -29.22 9.85
N THR A 277 13.42 -28.41 9.11
CA THR A 277 14.10 -27.21 9.62
C THR A 277 13.46 -25.90 9.17
N GLY A 278 12.37 -25.94 8.40
CA GLY A 278 11.78 -24.71 7.86
C GLY A 278 10.67 -24.89 6.86
N SER A 279 10.48 -23.88 6.03
CA SER A 279 9.46 -23.84 4.96
C SER A 279 9.94 -23.01 3.79
N PHE A 280 9.36 -23.32 2.64
CA PHE A 280 9.57 -22.55 1.40
C PHE A 280 8.22 -22.26 0.76
N GLN A 281 8.03 -21.03 0.31
CA GLN A 281 6.86 -20.59 -0.43
C GLN A 281 7.28 -19.85 -1.70
N LEU A 282 6.60 -20.13 -2.79
CA LEU A 282 6.59 -19.34 -4.00
C LEU A 282 5.19 -18.81 -4.23
N TRP A 283 5.07 -17.62 -4.82
CA TRP A 283 3.80 -17.12 -5.30
C TRP A 283 3.96 -16.26 -6.54
N MET A 284 2.90 -16.20 -7.31
CA MET A 284 2.68 -15.28 -8.41
C MET A 284 1.32 -14.64 -8.20
N ASP A 285 1.23 -13.34 -8.33
CA ASP A 285 -0.01 -12.59 -8.27
C ASP A 285 -0.18 -11.71 -9.51
N GLY A 286 -1.40 -11.30 -9.79
CA GLY A 286 -1.69 -10.43 -10.93
C GLY A 286 -3.00 -9.71 -10.80
N MET A 287 -3.14 -8.61 -11.55
CA MET A 287 -4.36 -7.82 -11.65
C MET A 287 -4.57 -7.30 -13.07
N TRP A 288 -5.82 -7.04 -13.40
CA TRP A 288 -6.22 -6.46 -14.67
C TRP A 288 -7.55 -5.70 -14.53
N GLN A 289 -7.64 -4.52 -15.14
CA GLN A 289 -8.84 -3.71 -15.25
C GLN A 289 -8.73 -2.71 -16.40
N ASP A 290 -9.80 -2.56 -17.18
CA ASP A 290 -9.96 -1.44 -18.13
C ASP A 290 -10.71 -0.29 -17.48
N ILE A 291 -10.35 0.93 -17.85
CA ILE A 291 -11.01 2.16 -17.42
C ILE A 291 -11.23 3.03 -18.66
N GLU A 292 -12.46 3.43 -18.89
CA GLU A 292 -12.84 4.24 -20.04
C GLU A 292 -13.04 5.71 -19.67
N SER A 293 -12.93 6.56 -20.67
CA SER A 293 -13.25 7.97 -20.53
C SER A 293 -14.73 8.22 -20.77
N SER A 294 -15.42 8.81 -19.80
CA SER A 294 -16.84 9.18 -19.94
C SER A 294 -17.10 10.44 -20.76
N GLN A 295 -16.08 11.11 -21.24
CA GLN A 295 -16.26 12.33 -22.03
C GLN A 295 -16.47 12.03 -23.51
N GLN A 296 -17.54 12.58 -24.06
CA GLN A 296 -17.87 12.45 -25.48
C GLN A 296 -16.80 13.13 -26.34
N GLY A 297 -16.10 12.34 -27.16
CA GLY A 297 -14.98 12.80 -28.00
C GLY A 297 -13.61 12.70 -27.33
N ALA A 298 -13.52 12.21 -26.12
CA ALA A 298 -12.26 11.80 -25.52
C ALA A 298 -11.87 10.43 -26.09
N SER A 299 -10.64 10.30 -26.55
CA SER A 299 -10.04 9.00 -26.88
C SER A 299 -9.02 8.69 -25.80
N GLY A 300 -9.17 7.58 -25.13
CA GLY A 300 -8.17 7.20 -24.14
C GLY A 300 -8.69 6.24 -23.11
N ASP A 301 -9.00 5.03 -23.55
CA ASP A 301 -9.17 3.90 -22.65
C ASP A 301 -7.79 3.53 -22.11
N VAL A 302 -7.69 3.20 -20.85
CA VAL A 302 -6.46 2.76 -20.21
C VAL A 302 -6.65 1.39 -19.59
N THR A 303 -5.63 0.55 -19.74
CA THR A 303 -5.61 -0.78 -19.14
C THR A 303 -4.62 -0.81 -18.00
N VAL A 304 -5.13 -0.99 -16.79
CA VAL A 304 -4.29 -1.24 -15.61
C VAL A 304 -4.02 -2.74 -15.53
N ALA A 305 -2.78 -3.15 -15.68
CA ALA A 305 -2.37 -4.54 -15.61
C ALA A 305 -1.03 -4.70 -14.91
N ALA A 306 -0.91 -5.71 -14.05
CA ALA A 306 0.32 -5.99 -13.35
C ALA A 306 0.46 -7.47 -13.00
N VAL A 307 1.70 -7.91 -12.84
CA VAL A 307 2.07 -9.23 -12.36
C VAL A 307 3.19 -9.12 -11.34
N GLY A 308 3.13 -9.95 -10.30
CA GLY A 308 4.13 -10.03 -9.25
C GLY A 308 4.60 -11.47 -9.02
N PHE A 309 5.83 -11.61 -8.52
CA PHE A 309 6.46 -12.90 -8.20
C PHE A 309 7.19 -12.77 -6.87
N GLY A 310 7.01 -13.72 -6.00
CA GLY A 310 7.70 -13.73 -4.72
C GLY A 310 8.14 -15.10 -4.26
N ALA A 311 9.16 -15.09 -3.40
CA ALA A 311 9.70 -16.27 -2.74
C ALA A 311 10.00 -15.95 -1.26
N ASP A 312 9.68 -16.87 -0.37
CA ASP A 312 9.93 -16.78 1.07
C ASP A 312 10.50 -18.10 1.57
N MET A 313 11.72 -18.08 2.09
CA MET A 313 12.40 -19.24 2.65
C MET A 313 12.72 -19.02 4.12
N LYS A 314 12.28 -19.92 4.96
CA LYS A 314 12.56 -19.96 6.40
C LYS A 314 13.34 -21.21 6.72
N MET A 315 14.45 -21.08 7.42
CA MET A 315 15.28 -22.20 7.82
C MET A 315 16.11 -21.88 9.07
N ASN A 316 15.98 -22.70 10.13
CA ASN A 316 16.79 -22.59 11.36
C ASN A 316 16.85 -21.16 11.96
N GLY A 317 15.72 -20.45 11.96
CA GLY A 317 15.64 -19.08 12.46
C GLY A 317 15.98 -18.00 11.43
N PHE A 318 16.59 -18.36 10.31
CA PHE A 318 16.80 -17.46 9.17
C PHE A 318 15.51 -17.37 8.35
N ASN A 319 15.23 -16.17 7.84
CA ASN A 319 14.24 -15.96 6.79
C ASN A 319 14.81 -15.06 5.72
N VAL A 320 14.67 -15.47 4.46
CA VAL A 320 15.02 -14.69 3.28
C VAL A 320 13.79 -14.59 2.41
N LEU A 321 13.48 -13.39 1.97
CA LEU A 321 12.32 -13.08 1.15
C LEU A 321 12.73 -12.17 -0.01
N GLY A 322 12.15 -12.40 -1.18
CA GLY A 322 12.22 -11.53 -2.35
C GLY A 322 10.87 -11.41 -3.02
N TYR A 323 10.57 -10.23 -3.55
CA TYR A 323 9.40 -9.93 -4.37
C TYR A 323 9.79 -9.00 -5.50
N TYR A 324 9.18 -9.20 -6.66
CA TYR A 324 9.28 -8.34 -7.83
C TYR A 324 7.91 -8.21 -8.47
N TYR A 325 7.56 -7.01 -8.93
CA TYR A 325 6.38 -6.77 -9.75
C TYR A 325 6.70 -5.89 -10.94
N THR A 326 5.88 -6.01 -11.98
CA THR A 326 5.88 -5.14 -13.15
C THR A 326 4.46 -4.97 -13.66
N GLY A 327 4.16 -3.84 -14.25
CA GLY A 327 2.84 -3.53 -14.77
C GLY A 327 2.77 -2.16 -15.41
N GLN A 328 1.57 -1.80 -15.84
CA GLN A 328 1.25 -0.50 -16.42
C GLN A 328 -0.02 0.06 -15.77
N GLY A 329 -0.11 1.38 -15.68
CA GLY A 329 -1.27 2.07 -15.13
C GLY A 329 -1.48 1.88 -13.62
N LEU A 330 -0.58 1.17 -12.95
CA LEU A 330 -0.77 0.69 -11.59
C LEU A 330 -0.76 1.79 -10.53
N GLY A 331 0.03 2.83 -10.75
CA GLY A 331 0.36 3.83 -9.74
C GLY A 331 1.57 3.43 -8.90
N ARG A 332 2.24 4.43 -8.35
CA ARG A 332 3.54 4.27 -7.71
C ARG A 332 3.48 3.68 -6.31
N SER A 333 2.62 4.21 -5.48
CA SER A 333 2.51 3.82 -4.06
C SER A 333 1.18 3.17 -3.76
N LEU A 334 0.11 3.78 -4.21
CA LEU A 334 -1.25 3.25 -4.11
C LEU A 334 -1.70 2.82 -5.49
N GLN A 335 -2.35 1.68 -5.56
CA GLN A 335 -2.98 1.21 -6.78
C GLN A 335 -4.07 2.20 -7.22
N PHE A 336 -4.16 2.47 -8.53
CA PHE A 336 -5.08 3.41 -9.16
C PHE A 336 -4.88 4.89 -8.73
N VAL A 337 -3.67 5.27 -8.35
CA VAL A 337 -3.33 6.66 -8.01
C VAL A 337 -2.09 7.10 -8.76
N GLY A 338 -2.30 7.92 -9.79
CA GLY A 338 -1.23 8.53 -10.59
C GLY A 338 -0.55 7.61 -11.58
N GLY A 339 -1.10 6.42 -11.85
CA GLY A 339 -0.57 5.48 -12.85
C GLY A 339 -0.93 5.81 -14.29
N THR A 340 -1.84 6.75 -14.50
CA THR A 340 -2.32 7.13 -15.82
C THR A 340 -2.25 8.62 -16.04
N ARG A 341 -2.17 9.02 -17.30
CA ARG A 341 -2.06 10.40 -17.75
C ARG A 341 -3.02 10.66 -18.89
N CYS A 342 -3.75 11.77 -18.77
CA CYS A 342 -4.58 12.27 -19.84
C CYS A 342 -4.17 13.70 -20.17
N GLU A 343 -4.30 14.12 -21.42
CA GLU A 343 -4.24 15.52 -21.80
C GLU A 343 -5.38 16.33 -21.15
N ALA A 344 -5.25 17.66 -21.11
CA ALA A 344 -6.14 18.54 -20.36
C ALA A 344 -7.65 18.37 -20.65
N ASN A 345 -7.99 17.81 -21.80
CA ASN A 345 -9.37 17.58 -22.22
C ASN A 345 -9.80 16.10 -22.11
N GLY A 346 -9.04 15.26 -21.40
CA GLY A 346 -9.31 13.83 -21.32
C GLY A 346 -9.05 13.07 -22.62
N VAL A 347 -8.33 13.67 -23.52
CA VAL A 347 -7.92 13.07 -24.79
C VAL A 347 -6.52 12.47 -24.60
N ASN A 348 -6.21 11.36 -25.28
CA ASN A 348 -4.91 10.70 -25.24
C ASN A 348 -4.45 10.31 -23.82
N CYS A 349 -5.25 9.55 -23.11
CA CYS A 349 -4.82 8.91 -21.87
C CYS A 349 -3.77 7.82 -22.17
N GLN A 350 -2.75 7.73 -21.33
CA GLN A 350 -1.68 6.75 -21.42
C GLN A 350 -1.36 6.20 -20.04
N GLU A 351 -0.99 4.94 -19.99
CA GLU A 351 -0.49 4.27 -18.80
C GLU A 351 0.97 4.63 -18.56
N ALA A 352 1.37 4.74 -17.30
CA ALA A 352 2.76 4.76 -16.89
C ALA A 352 3.24 3.33 -16.66
N ASP A 353 4.46 3.01 -17.08
CA ASP A 353 5.09 1.74 -16.74
C ASP A 353 5.55 1.76 -15.28
N ASN A 354 5.25 0.69 -14.57
CA ASN A 354 5.57 0.55 -13.15
C ASN A 354 6.30 -0.76 -12.91
N ASP A 355 7.39 -0.70 -12.17
CA ASP A 355 8.04 -1.90 -11.66
C ASP A 355 8.63 -1.66 -10.26
N GLY A 356 8.93 -2.75 -9.57
CA GLY A 356 9.60 -2.65 -8.29
C GLY A 356 9.96 -4.01 -7.72
N TYR A 357 10.86 -3.97 -6.75
CA TYR A 357 11.29 -5.17 -6.04
C TYR A 357 11.72 -4.84 -4.62
N TYR A 358 11.66 -5.83 -3.75
CA TYR A 358 12.39 -5.78 -2.49
C TYR A 358 12.94 -7.14 -2.11
N VAL A 359 14.01 -7.08 -1.32
CA VAL A 359 14.64 -8.24 -0.70
C VAL A 359 14.75 -8.00 0.80
N GLN A 360 14.59 -9.05 1.57
CA GLN A 360 14.59 -9.00 3.03
C GLN A 360 15.32 -10.21 3.59
N GLY A 361 16.14 -9.97 4.58
CA GLY A 361 16.80 -11.02 5.37
C GLY A 361 16.53 -10.79 6.85
N SER A 362 16.27 -11.85 7.60
CA SER A 362 16.13 -11.77 9.05
C SER A 362 16.63 -13.01 9.76
N TYR A 363 16.97 -12.84 11.03
CA TYR A 363 17.30 -13.93 11.93
C TYR A 363 16.59 -13.77 13.26
N SER A 364 15.99 -14.87 13.73
CA SER A 364 15.26 -14.93 15.00
C SER A 364 16.08 -15.63 16.06
N PHE A 365 16.39 -14.92 17.14
CA PHE A 365 17.12 -15.43 18.30
C PHE A 365 16.13 -15.97 19.32
N ASN A 366 16.28 -17.25 19.70
CA ASN A 366 15.48 -17.88 20.75
C ASN A 366 13.93 -17.71 20.58
N GLY A 367 13.48 -17.51 19.35
CA GLY A 367 12.06 -17.33 19.05
C GLY A 367 11.44 -16.02 19.56
N LYS A 368 12.22 -15.10 20.15
CA LYS A 368 11.71 -13.85 20.76
C LYS A 368 12.25 -12.59 20.11
N THR A 369 13.50 -12.59 19.71
CA THR A 369 14.16 -11.41 19.12
C THR A 369 14.47 -11.67 17.66
N LYS A 370 13.96 -10.85 16.79
CA LYS A 370 14.25 -10.86 15.34
C LYS A 370 15.05 -9.61 14.99
N ILE A 371 16.18 -9.79 14.32
CA ILE A 371 16.89 -8.74 13.60
C ILE A 371 16.58 -8.92 12.12
N ALA A 372 16.21 -7.84 11.45
CA ALA A 372 15.87 -7.88 10.04
C ALA A 372 16.47 -6.69 9.30
N THR A 373 16.83 -6.92 8.04
CA THR A 373 17.25 -5.87 7.12
C THR A 373 16.58 -6.09 5.77
N SER A 374 16.31 -5.00 5.07
CA SER A 374 15.69 -5.06 3.75
C SER A 374 16.06 -3.87 2.90
N TYR A 375 16.04 -4.08 1.60
CA TYR A 375 16.15 -3.05 0.58
C TYR A 375 15.01 -3.23 -0.43
N GLY A 376 14.45 -2.13 -0.90
CA GLY A 376 13.45 -2.16 -1.97
C GLY A 376 13.42 -0.86 -2.75
N GLN A 377 12.96 -0.99 -3.99
CA GLN A 377 12.88 0.06 -4.98
C GLN A 377 11.62 -0.10 -5.82
N SER A 378 10.99 1.01 -6.18
CA SER A 378 9.94 1.07 -7.20
C SER A 378 10.25 2.18 -8.18
N THR A 379 9.98 1.90 -9.45
CA THR A 379 10.17 2.83 -10.57
C THR A 379 8.84 3.07 -11.26
N GLU A 380 8.64 4.29 -11.71
CA GLU A 380 7.54 4.68 -12.59
C GLU A 380 8.13 5.46 -13.75
N GLU A 381 7.92 4.97 -14.96
CA GLU A 381 8.46 5.53 -16.20
C GLU A 381 7.34 6.07 -17.11
N GLY A 382 7.71 6.92 -18.05
CA GLY A 382 6.80 7.41 -19.07
C GLY A 382 5.94 8.60 -18.66
N PHE A 383 6.35 9.30 -17.64
CA PHE A 383 5.70 10.51 -17.18
C PHE A 383 5.86 11.64 -18.20
N GLY A 384 5.06 11.66 -19.26
CA GLY A 384 4.96 12.80 -20.17
C GLY A 384 4.47 14.03 -19.43
N ALA A 385 5.11 15.19 -19.61
CA ALA A 385 4.50 16.46 -19.25
C ALA A 385 3.33 16.67 -20.18
N ILE A 386 2.15 16.38 -19.72
CA ILE A 386 0.94 16.78 -20.40
C ILE A 386 0.85 18.30 -20.28
N ASN A 387 0.60 18.98 -21.40
CA ASN A 387 0.27 20.39 -21.39
C ASN A 387 -1.01 20.55 -20.57
N ALA A 388 -0.87 20.76 -19.27
CA ALA A 388 -1.97 21.19 -18.45
C ALA A 388 -2.25 22.65 -18.82
N ASP A 389 -3.12 22.87 -19.79
CA ASP A 389 -3.71 24.17 -20.06
C ASP A 389 -4.47 24.62 -18.81
N GLY A 390 -3.81 25.34 -17.98
CA GLY A 390 -4.34 25.86 -16.72
C GLY A 390 -3.26 26.23 -15.74
N LEU A 391 -2.07 25.74 -15.87
CA LEU A 391 -0.97 26.03 -14.96
C LEU A 391 0.29 26.60 -15.63
N ASN A 392 0.21 27.17 -16.82
CA ASN A 392 1.37 27.81 -17.49
C ASN A 392 2.64 26.93 -17.50
N VAL A 393 2.50 25.64 -17.61
CA VAL A 393 3.61 24.70 -17.76
C VAL A 393 3.90 24.49 -19.25
N GLN A 394 3.73 25.54 -20.06
CA GLN A 394 3.95 25.55 -21.51
C GLN A 394 5.40 25.24 -21.94
N ALA A 395 6.27 24.91 -21.02
CA ALA A 395 7.67 24.68 -21.36
C ALA A 395 8.16 23.26 -21.14
N MET A 396 7.30 22.30 -20.85
CA MET A 396 7.78 21.00 -20.41
C MET A 396 7.23 19.82 -21.18
N ALA A 397 7.56 19.72 -22.44
CA ALA A 397 7.65 18.42 -23.11
C ALA A 397 8.84 17.65 -22.45
N ALA A 398 8.64 17.13 -21.27
CA ALA A 398 9.64 16.35 -20.57
C ALA A 398 8.99 15.07 -20.07
N THR A 399 9.57 13.94 -20.43
CA THR A 399 9.30 12.67 -19.75
C THR A 399 10.01 12.69 -18.40
N GLN A 400 9.35 12.25 -17.39
CA GLN A 400 9.92 12.15 -16.04
C GLN A 400 9.80 10.72 -15.55
N ASP A 401 10.92 10.12 -15.22
CA ASP A 401 10.96 8.85 -14.55
C ASP A 401 11.19 9.10 -13.06
N VAL A 402 10.57 8.32 -12.23
CA VAL A 402 10.67 8.43 -10.78
C VAL A 402 11.11 7.11 -10.19
N GLU A 403 12.14 7.14 -9.38
CA GLU A 403 12.64 6.00 -8.64
C GLU A 403 12.60 6.29 -7.14
N LEU A 404 11.95 5.43 -6.40
CA LEU A 404 11.85 5.50 -4.95
C LEU A 404 12.51 4.27 -4.34
N ASN A 405 13.50 4.47 -3.48
CA ASN A 405 14.14 3.36 -2.79
C ASN A 405 14.16 3.55 -1.27
N MET A 406 14.32 2.46 -0.56
CA MET A 406 14.46 2.44 0.89
C MET A 406 15.21 1.22 1.36
N TRP A 407 16.16 1.41 2.27
CA TRP A 407 16.69 0.33 3.07
C TRP A 407 16.30 0.51 4.54
N THR A 408 16.08 -0.60 5.23
CA THR A 408 15.66 -0.61 6.63
C THR A 408 16.41 -1.67 7.39
N ILE A 409 16.85 -1.34 8.60
CA ILE A 409 17.30 -2.32 9.60
C ILE A 409 16.43 -2.16 10.83
N GLY A 410 16.00 -3.30 11.43
CA GLY A 410 15.12 -3.28 12.60
C GLY A 410 15.40 -4.42 13.57
N VAL A 411 15.06 -4.16 14.83
CA VAL A 411 15.02 -5.14 15.90
C VAL A 411 13.58 -5.23 16.40
N TYR A 412 13.05 -6.43 16.45
CA TYR A 412 11.69 -6.74 16.88
C TYR A 412 11.78 -7.75 18.02
N HIS A 413 11.33 -7.37 19.20
CA HIS A 413 11.45 -8.19 20.40
C HIS A 413 10.10 -8.45 21.03
N ASP A 414 9.71 -9.73 21.13
CA ASP A 414 8.51 -10.15 21.82
C ASP A 414 8.77 -10.19 23.33
N MET A 415 8.36 -9.14 24.04
CA MET A 415 8.43 -9.05 25.50
C MET A 415 7.55 -10.10 26.15
N THR A 416 6.36 -10.29 25.60
CA THR A 416 5.38 -11.31 26.00
C THR A 416 4.70 -11.87 24.75
N SER A 417 3.78 -12.82 24.89
CA SER A 417 2.95 -13.30 23.78
C SER A 417 2.02 -12.24 23.18
N TRP A 418 1.80 -11.12 23.86
CA TRP A 418 0.88 -10.05 23.48
C TRP A 418 1.55 -8.67 23.37
N MET A 419 2.83 -8.53 23.69
CA MET A 419 3.55 -7.25 23.65
C MET A 419 4.87 -7.38 22.90
N LYS A 420 5.06 -6.52 21.89
CA LYS A 420 6.25 -6.42 21.05
C LYS A 420 6.88 -5.04 21.17
N MET A 421 8.20 -5.01 21.31
CA MET A 421 9.00 -3.78 21.14
C MET A 421 9.68 -3.79 19.79
N VAL A 422 9.73 -2.61 19.16
CA VAL A 422 10.35 -2.44 17.83
C VAL A 422 11.26 -1.22 17.85
N ALA A 423 12.43 -1.37 17.24
CA ALA A 423 13.34 -0.28 16.93
C ALA A 423 13.76 -0.43 15.45
N GLU A 424 13.56 0.62 14.67
CA GLU A 424 13.91 0.65 13.24
C GLU A 424 14.73 1.88 12.90
N TYR A 425 15.59 1.72 11.91
CA TYR A 425 16.22 2.79 11.18
C TYR A 425 16.00 2.57 9.70
N SER A 426 15.47 3.58 9.02
CA SER A 426 15.25 3.57 7.57
C SER A 426 15.92 4.76 6.91
N ASN A 427 16.51 4.52 5.75
CA ASN A 427 17.00 5.55 4.85
C ASN A 427 16.25 5.47 3.54
N LEU A 428 15.73 6.61 3.11
CA LEU A 428 14.90 6.75 1.92
C LEU A 428 15.62 7.65 0.91
N GLU A 429 15.56 7.28 -0.35
CA GLU A 429 16.09 8.09 -1.45
C GLU A 429 15.04 8.14 -2.58
N ASN A 430 14.81 9.33 -3.11
CA ASN A 430 13.96 9.53 -4.28
C ASN A 430 14.82 10.12 -5.39
N GLU A 431 14.81 9.49 -6.55
CA GLU A 431 15.46 10.00 -7.75
C GLU A 431 14.41 10.39 -8.78
N TYR A 432 14.62 11.54 -9.41
CA TYR A 432 13.77 12.04 -10.49
C TYR A 432 14.66 12.27 -11.71
N LYS A 433 14.34 11.59 -12.79
CA LYS A 433 15.04 11.70 -14.07
C LYS A 433 14.16 12.49 -15.01
N ARG A 434 14.63 13.63 -15.46
CA ARG A 434 13.90 14.47 -16.43
C ARG A 434 14.60 14.38 -17.77
N THR A 435 13.87 13.96 -18.80
CA THR A 435 14.33 14.01 -20.18
C THR A 435 13.61 15.18 -20.84
N THR A 436 14.34 16.23 -21.17
CA THR A 436 13.80 17.38 -21.92
C THR A 436 13.98 17.09 -23.41
N THR A 437 12.90 16.98 -24.15
CA THR A 437 12.96 16.97 -25.62
C THR A 437 13.00 18.42 -26.08
N LEU A 438 14.13 18.85 -26.63
CA LEU A 438 14.20 20.16 -27.24
C LEU A 438 13.37 20.16 -28.53
N SER A 439 12.72 21.28 -28.84
CA SER A 439 11.83 21.45 -30.00
C SER A 439 12.50 21.23 -31.38
N SER A 440 13.74 20.79 -31.39
CA SER A 440 14.51 20.43 -32.58
C SER A 440 14.57 18.93 -32.85
N GLY A 441 13.87 18.07 -32.08
CA GLY A 441 13.90 16.63 -32.27
C GLY A 441 15.21 15.95 -31.89
N LYS A 442 16.08 16.61 -31.12
CA LYS A 442 17.29 16.00 -30.54
C LYS A 442 17.11 15.80 -29.05
N THR A 443 17.29 14.56 -28.62
CA THR A 443 17.38 14.19 -27.20
C THR A 443 18.81 14.46 -26.73
N GLU A 444 19.02 15.27 -25.72
CA GLU A 444 20.30 15.40 -24.99
C GLU A 444 20.22 14.76 -23.62
#